data_aec6aee22c10fef1fa3eb1d9b58b769c
#
_entry.id   aec6aee22c10fef1fa3eb1d9b58b769c
#
_cell.length_a   1.000
_cell.length_b   1.000
_cell.length_c   1.000
_cell.angle_alpha   90.00
_cell.angle_beta   90.00
_cell.angle_gamma   90.00
#
_symmetry.space_group_name_H-M   'P 1'
#
loop_
_entity.id
_entity.type
_entity.pdbx_description
1 polymer ?
#
loop_
_entity_poly.entity_id
_entity_poly.type
_entity_poly.pdbx_seq_one_letter_code
_entity_poly.pdbx_strand_id
1 'polypeptide(L)'
;MTTKLDLINPADRLTAMERVTAEGLLSLSKETVRGNEYYVFGEAPKNLREYYELGLAHGDWEHIIYQDERINYPETFARACQLGNTLQEKFGVSKGDKVSFSMRNYPEWMYCYMAVTSIGAVVVPLNSWWQGDELEYGITNSESKVFIADQERLERLGDKCSDVAKISVRSENPDHQEIDFYQVISDANSELNNPVELLPEDDASIMYTSGSTGYPKGVVATHRSIIFAPCYWMTLNLMGKEAAEEKPEDLGNAHQHATLVSVPLFHVTGCHAIFLLSIPVGRKTVLMYKWDPDVALDLIEREKVTLFTGVPTMSYEMVEAQKKNPRDISTLTDLNGGGAARPPEQVKEMKENMKDVSPGLGYGLTETNALAANNHGDVYVQKPLSTGFAIPKLIDLKIVDDDGNTLNVNEDGEVCIRGACTFRCYWKNQEATDEVLDSEGWFRSGDIGCLDEDGFLYIKDRKKDIVIRGGENIACLEVEAAITEHPAVLEASVFGVPDERLGEKLATMVACR
;
A
#
# COMPACT_ATOMS: atom_id res chain seq x y z
N MET A 1 14.90 19.53 -30.85
CA MET A 1 14.62 19.99 -29.47
C MET A 1 13.39 19.23 -29.02
N THR A 2 13.53 18.27 -28.15
CA THR A 2 12.38 17.62 -27.50
C THR A 2 11.70 18.67 -26.63
N THR A 3 10.41 18.88 -26.84
CA THR A 3 9.63 19.82 -26.00
C THR A 3 9.54 19.21 -24.61
N LYS A 4 9.90 19.98 -23.56
CA LYS A 4 9.73 19.57 -22.17
C LYS A 4 8.26 19.20 -21.92
N LEU A 5 8.01 18.05 -21.34
CA LEU A 5 6.66 17.57 -21.03
C LEU A 5 6.15 18.20 -19.73
N ASP A 6 4.88 18.54 -19.68
CA ASP A 6 4.20 19.01 -18.48
C ASP A 6 3.16 17.97 -18.02
N LEU A 7 3.42 17.30 -16.92
CA LEU A 7 2.52 16.26 -16.40
C LEU A 7 1.16 16.80 -15.89
N ILE A 8 0.97 18.12 -15.84
CA ILE A 8 -0.37 18.71 -15.65
C ILE A 8 -1.21 18.54 -16.91
N ASN A 9 -0.58 18.59 -18.08
CA ASN A 9 -1.26 18.41 -19.36
C ASN A 9 -1.57 16.94 -19.65
N PRO A 10 -2.83 16.54 -19.90
CA PRO A 10 -3.20 15.16 -20.21
C PRO A 10 -2.50 14.55 -21.44
N ALA A 11 -2.25 15.35 -22.48
CA ALA A 11 -1.57 14.88 -23.70
C ALA A 11 -0.08 14.59 -23.44
N ASP A 12 0.58 15.40 -22.60
CA ASP A 12 1.98 15.18 -22.21
C ASP A 12 2.10 13.97 -21.29
N ARG A 13 1.14 13.73 -20.39
CA ARG A 13 1.06 12.50 -19.59
C ARG A 13 0.96 11.25 -20.45
N LEU A 14 0.09 11.28 -21.47
CA LEU A 14 -0.04 10.17 -22.41
C LEU A 14 1.28 9.94 -23.16
N THR A 15 1.92 11.01 -23.64
CA THR A 15 3.22 10.94 -24.32
C THR A 15 4.31 10.37 -23.40
N ALA A 16 4.43 10.84 -22.16
CA ALA A 16 5.39 10.35 -21.20
C ALA A 16 5.16 8.85 -20.92
N MET A 17 3.91 8.47 -20.67
CA MET A 17 3.53 7.06 -20.45
C MET A 17 3.92 6.18 -21.66
N GLU A 18 3.56 6.58 -22.88
CA GLU A 18 3.87 5.79 -24.09
C GLU A 18 5.38 5.63 -24.30
N ARG A 19 6.20 6.64 -23.99
CA ARG A 19 7.66 6.52 -24.08
C ARG A 19 8.23 5.52 -23.08
N VAL A 20 7.82 5.60 -21.80
CA VAL A 20 8.37 4.74 -20.75
C VAL A 20 7.82 3.31 -20.77
N THR A 21 6.72 3.08 -21.50
CA THR A 21 6.10 1.76 -21.66
C THR A 21 6.28 1.16 -23.06
N ALA A 22 7.18 1.73 -23.87
CA ALA A 22 7.40 1.28 -25.25
C ALA A 22 8.03 -0.12 -25.34
N GLU A 23 8.87 -0.47 -24.37
CA GLU A 23 9.61 -1.74 -24.34
C GLU A 23 9.98 -2.18 -22.91
N GLY A 24 10.46 -3.42 -22.79
CA GLY A 24 10.96 -3.99 -21.53
C GLY A 24 9.85 -4.34 -20.55
N LEU A 25 10.21 -4.46 -19.26
CA LEU A 25 9.36 -4.91 -18.16
C LEU A 25 8.01 -4.17 -18.08
N LEU A 26 8.00 -2.88 -18.43
CA LEU A 26 6.82 -2.02 -18.34
C LEU A 26 6.05 -1.91 -19.66
N SER A 27 6.41 -2.69 -20.70
CA SER A 27 5.67 -2.67 -21.96
C SER A 27 4.23 -3.11 -21.79
N LEU A 28 3.32 -2.44 -22.51
CA LEU A 28 1.90 -2.66 -22.37
C LEU A 28 1.36 -3.60 -23.44
N SER A 29 0.49 -4.52 -23.03
CA SER A 29 -0.35 -5.33 -23.91
C SER A 29 -1.82 -5.24 -23.48
N LYS A 30 -2.73 -5.55 -24.40
CA LYS A 30 -4.15 -5.73 -24.05
C LYS A 30 -4.41 -7.19 -23.74
N GLU A 31 -5.01 -7.46 -22.60
CA GLU A 31 -5.43 -8.81 -22.21
C GLU A 31 -6.85 -8.80 -21.65
N THR A 32 -7.52 -9.93 -21.82
CA THR A 32 -8.82 -10.15 -21.17
C THR A 32 -8.60 -10.68 -19.76
N VAL A 33 -8.98 -9.90 -18.78
CA VAL A 33 -8.91 -10.25 -17.35
C VAL A 33 -10.32 -10.28 -16.78
N ARG A 34 -10.76 -11.43 -16.27
CA ARG A 34 -12.11 -11.61 -15.69
C ARG A 34 -13.25 -11.12 -16.60
N GLY A 35 -13.11 -11.37 -17.91
CA GLY A 35 -14.12 -11.01 -18.92
C GLY A 35 -14.02 -9.60 -19.50
N ASN A 36 -13.17 -8.74 -18.98
CA ASN A 36 -12.97 -7.37 -19.42
C ASN A 36 -11.59 -7.15 -20.06
N GLU A 37 -11.50 -6.28 -21.07
CA GLU A 37 -10.21 -5.89 -21.65
C GLU A 37 -9.54 -4.80 -20.82
N TYR A 38 -8.26 -5.02 -20.50
CA TYR A 38 -7.38 -4.07 -19.82
C TYR A 38 -6.03 -3.96 -20.51
N TYR A 39 -5.38 -2.84 -20.36
CA TYR A 39 -3.94 -2.76 -20.55
C TYR A 39 -3.24 -3.35 -19.32
N VAL A 40 -2.29 -4.24 -19.56
CA VAL A 40 -1.46 -4.88 -18.54
C VAL A 40 0.01 -4.75 -18.91
N PHE A 41 0.90 -4.93 -17.95
CA PHE A 41 2.33 -5.01 -18.22
C PHE A 41 2.66 -6.40 -18.78
N GLY A 42 2.75 -6.47 -20.12
CA GLY A 42 2.83 -7.74 -20.86
C GLY A 42 4.08 -8.57 -20.56
N GLU A 43 5.21 -7.89 -20.35
CA GLU A 43 6.51 -8.51 -20.05
C GLU A 43 6.79 -8.58 -18.53
N ALA A 44 5.89 -8.12 -17.67
CA ALA A 44 6.02 -8.30 -16.24
C ALA A 44 5.93 -9.79 -15.85
N PRO A 45 6.56 -10.19 -14.73
CA PRO A 45 6.41 -11.53 -14.17
C PRO A 45 4.95 -11.94 -14.04
N LYS A 46 4.66 -13.19 -14.35
CA LYS A 46 3.27 -13.68 -14.38
C LYS A 46 2.74 -14.01 -12.98
N ASN A 47 3.63 -14.18 -12.02
CA ASN A 47 3.28 -14.48 -10.63
C ASN A 47 4.33 -13.90 -9.67
N LEU A 48 3.99 -13.85 -8.38
CA LEU A 48 4.86 -13.25 -7.35
C LEU A 48 6.17 -14.01 -7.17
N ARG A 49 6.24 -15.32 -7.37
CA ARG A 49 7.51 -16.06 -7.30
C ARG A 49 8.51 -15.56 -8.35
N GLU A 50 8.10 -15.48 -9.62
CA GLU A 50 8.93 -14.90 -10.69
C GLU A 50 9.26 -13.42 -10.39
N TYR A 51 8.32 -12.68 -9.79
CA TYR A 51 8.54 -11.30 -9.40
C TYR A 51 9.65 -11.15 -8.35
N TYR A 52 9.72 -12.05 -7.37
CA TYR A 52 10.77 -12.02 -6.35
C TYR A 52 12.15 -12.34 -6.93
N GLU A 53 12.21 -13.16 -7.97
CA GLU A 53 13.46 -13.50 -8.68
C GLU A 53 14.12 -12.27 -9.31
N LEU A 54 13.36 -11.20 -9.63
CA LEU A 54 13.94 -9.92 -10.06
C LEU A 54 14.93 -9.34 -9.02
N GLY A 55 14.66 -9.59 -7.75
CA GLY A 55 15.54 -9.17 -6.65
C GLY A 55 16.92 -9.85 -6.67
N LEU A 56 17.03 -11.07 -7.19
CA LEU A 56 18.30 -11.80 -7.26
C LEU A 56 19.32 -11.13 -8.20
N ALA A 57 18.87 -10.32 -9.16
CA ALA A 57 19.74 -9.55 -10.03
C ALA A 57 20.58 -8.50 -9.29
N HIS A 58 20.18 -8.12 -8.07
CA HIS A 58 20.92 -7.16 -7.25
C HIS A 58 22.08 -7.78 -6.45
N GLY A 59 22.24 -9.12 -6.50
CA GLY A 59 23.34 -9.83 -5.84
C GLY A 59 23.34 -9.56 -4.33
N ASP A 60 24.53 -9.26 -3.78
CA ASP A 60 24.73 -9.09 -2.33
C ASP A 60 24.25 -7.73 -1.79
N TRP A 61 23.46 -6.97 -2.54
CA TRP A 61 22.88 -5.73 -2.02
C TRP A 61 21.98 -6.02 -0.81
N GLU A 62 22.02 -5.12 0.17
CA GLU A 62 21.17 -5.19 1.35
C GLU A 62 19.70 -5.05 0.94
N HIS A 63 18.85 -5.95 1.45
CA HIS A 63 17.40 -5.89 1.21
C HIS A 63 16.65 -5.45 2.45
N ILE A 64 16.93 -6.05 3.61
CA ILE A 64 16.20 -5.79 4.84
C ILE A 64 17.19 -5.39 5.94
N ILE A 65 16.90 -4.27 6.58
CA ILE A 65 17.60 -3.82 7.78
C ILE A 65 16.59 -3.75 8.91
N TYR A 66 16.87 -4.45 10.00
CA TYR A 66 16.09 -4.37 11.22
C TYR A 66 17.01 -4.37 12.43
N GLN A 67 17.07 -3.24 13.15
CA GLN A 67 18.03 -3.02 14.23
C GLN A 67 19.48 -3.26 13.75
N ASP A 68 20.16 -4.29 14.25
CA ASP A 68 21.51 -4.68 13.85
C ASP A 68 21.54 -5.80 12.79
N GLU A 69 20.37 -6.33 12.43
CA GLU A 69 20.23 -7.36 11.40
C GLU A 69 20.33 -6.73 10.01
N ARG A 70 21.21 -7.29 9.18
CA ARG A 70 21.41 -6.87 7.79
C ARG A 70 21.30 -8.10 6.90
N ILE A 71 20.33 -8.11 6.03
CA ILE A 71 19.93 -9.27 5.22
C ILE A 71 19.95 -8.84 3.76
N ASN A 72 20.69 -9.57 2.92
CA ASN A 72 20.75 -9.30 1.50
C ASN A 72 19.59 -9.96 0.72
N TYR A 73 19.50 -9.66 -0.59
CA TYR A 73 18.46 -10.20 -1.46
C TYR A 73 18.48 -11.73 -1.55
N PRO A 74 19.63 -12.40 -1.84
CA PRO A 74 19.71 -13.86 -1.87
C PRO A 74 19.31 -14.51 -0.55
N GLU A 75 19.73 -13.95 0.58
CA GLU A 75 19.38 -14.48 1.91
C GLU A 75 17.89 -14.36 2.20
N THR A 76 17.27 -13.23 1.83
CA THR A 76 15.81 -13.04 1.94
C THR A 76 15.06 -14.10 1.14
N PHE A 77 15.47 -14.33 -0.11
CA PHE A 77 14.87 -15.32 -1.00
C PHE A 77 15.06 -16.76 -0.45
N ALA A 78 16.26 -17.08 0.01
CA ALA A 78 16.56 -18.38 0.60
C ALA A 78 15.68 -18.68 1.83
N ARG A 79 15.52 -17.73 2.75
CA ARG A 79 14.64 -17.89 3.92
C ARG A 79 13.17 -18.05 3.55
N ALA A 80 12.71 -17.34 2.52
CA ALA A 80 11.37 -17.52 1.98
C ALA A 80 11.18 -18.94 1.41
N CYS A 81 12.15 -19.47 0.66
CA CYS A 81 12.11 -20.82 0.12
C CYS A 81 12.13 -21.88 1.24
N GLN A 82 12.97 -21.71 2.27
CA GLN A 82 13.02 -22.57 3.43
C GLN A 82 11.66 -22.67 4.15
N LEU A 83 11.01 -21.53 4.38
CA LEU A 83 9.67 -21.51 4.95
C LEU A 83 8.64 -22.16 4.01
N GLY A 84 8.70 -21.87 2.71
CA GLY A 84 7.82 -22.49 1.71
C GLY A 84 7.89 -24.01 1.71
N ASN A 85 9.11 -24.59 1.69
CA ASN A 85 9.32 -26.03 1.80
C ASN A 85 8.77 -26.58 3.11
N THR A 86 9.02 -25.89 4.21
CA THR A 86 8.51 -26.29 5.52
C THR A 86 6.99 -26.32 5.57
N LEU A 87 6.33 -25.29 5.02
CA LEU A 87 4.86 -25.23 4.94
C LEU A 87 4.29 -26.40 4.13
N GLN A 88 4.91 -26.74 3.00
CA GLN A 88 4.48 -27.88 2.18
C GLN A 88 4.75 -29.23 2.87
N GLU A 89 5.95 -29.46 3.36
CA GLU A 89 6.40 -30.78 3.80
C GLU A 89 5.95 -31.13 5.23
N LYS A 90 6.02 -30.15 6.16
CA LYS A 90 5.68 -30.41 7.58
C LYS A 90 4.21 -30.08 7.91
N PHE A 91 3.61 -29.09 7.22
CA PHE A 91 2.25 -28.64 7.50
C PHE A 91 1.24 -29.00 6.40
N GLY A 92 1.68 -29.62 5.30
CA GLY A 92 0.82 -30.07 4.21
C GLY A 92 0.11 -28.92 3.48
N VAL A 93 0.70 -27.72 3.47
CA VAL A 93 0.15 -26.57 2.75
C VAL A 93 0.29 -26.78 1.26
N SER A 94 -0.78 -26.63 0.52
CA SER A 94 -0.88 -26.83 -0.92
C SER A 94 -1.37 -25.54 -1.61
N LYS A 95 -1.28 -25.49 -2.94
CA LYS A 95 -1.83 -24.39 -3.75
C LYS A 95 -3.30 -24.12 -3.38
N GLY A 96 -3.63 -22.87 -3.13
CA GLY A 96 -4.97 -22.41 -2.74
C GLY A 96 -5.29 -22.49 -1.25
N ASP A 97 -4.48 -23.19 -0.43
CA ASP A 97 -4.60 -23.14 1.02
C ASP A 97 -4.24 -21.75 1.56
N LYS A 98 -4.75 -21.39 2.73
CA LYS A 98 -4.48 -20.10 3.36
C LYS A 98 -3.51 -20.27 4.51
N VAL A 99 -2.58 -19.33 4.60
CA VAL A 99 -1.65 -19.19 5.71
C VAL A 99 -1.79 -17.78 6.25
N SER A 100 -2.28 -17.66 7.48
CA SER A 100 -2.38 -16.36 8.14
C SER A 100 -1.15 -16.08 8.99
N PHE A 101 -0.85 -14.80 9.11
CA PHE A 101 0.17 -14.35 10.05
C PHE A 101 -0.13 -12.96 10.59
N SER A 102 0.34 -12.71 11.83
CA SER A 102 0.20 -11.42 12.50
C SER A 102 1.43 -11.12 13.33
N MET A 103 2.12 -10.05 12.99
CA MET A 103 3.32 -9.59 13.71
C MET A 103 3.59 -8.11 13.35
N ARG A 104 4.51 -7.48 14.09
CA ARG A 104 5.03 -6.16 13.73
C ARG A 104 5.85 -6.21 12.43
N ASN A 105 6.40 -5.06 12.03
CA ASN A 105 7.29 -4.98 10.88
C ASN A 105 8.62 -5.67 11.19
N TYR A 106 8.66 -6.98 11.03
CA TYR A 106 9.84 -7.83 11.17
C TYR A 106 10.30 -8.37 9.81
N PRO A 107 11.56 -8.76 9.65
CA PRO A 107 12.01 -9.49 8.45
C PRO A 107 11.17 -10.73 8.15
N GLU A 108 10.75 -11.45 9.18
CA GLU A 108 9.93 -12.66 9.09
C GLU A 108 8.58 -12.40 8.43
N TRP A 109 8.03 -11.18 8.55
CA TRP A 109 6.81 -10.80 7.85
C TRP A 109 7.00 -10.91 6.33
N MET A 110 8.12 -10.39 5.82
CA MET A 110 8.45 -10.43 4.39
C MET A 110 8.72 -11.86 3.92
N TYR A 111 9.43 -12.66 4.73
CA TYR A 111 9.64 -14.08 4.42
C TYR A 111 8.32 -14.84 4.34
N CYS A 112 7.39 -14.63 5.26
CA CYS A 112 6.06 -15.25 5.23
C CYS A 112 5.29 -14.89 3.97
N TYR A 113 5.26 -13.61 3.60
CA TYR A 113 4.56 -13.15 2.41
C TYR A 113 5.14 -13.81 1.14
N MET A 114 6.47 -13.79 1.00
CA MET A 114 7.16 -14.39 -0.14
C MET A 114 6.99 -15.92 -0.18
N ALA A 115 7.17 -16.59 0.94
CA ALA A 115 7.07 -18.05 1.03
C ALA A 115 5.70 -18.58 0.62
N VAL A 116 4.66 -18.03 1.25
CA VAL A 116 3.27 -18.48 1.03
C VAL A 116 2.84 -18.29 -0.42
N THR A 117 3.10 -17.10 -0.99
CA THR A 117 2.73 -16.81 -2.37
C THR A 117 3.58 -17.59 -3.38
N SER A 118 4.84 -17.92 -3.05
CA SER A 118 5.73 -18.70 -3.93
C SER A 118 5.34 -20.16 -4.07
N ILE A 119 4.69 -20.74 -3.07
CA ILE A 119 4.17 -22.12 -3.14
C ILE A 119 2.73 -22.20 -3.65
N GLY A 120 2.14 -21.07 -4.05
CA GLY A 120 0.77 -20.96 -4.56
C GLY A 120 -0.31 -21.00 -3.49
N ALA A 121 0.06 -20.89 -2.22
CA ALA A 121 -0.88 -20.66 -1.14
C ALA A 121 -1.27 -19.19 -1.06
N VAL A 122 -2.40 -18.89 -0.44
CA VAL A 122 -2.94 -17.55 -0.29
C VAL A 122 -2.49 -16.97 1.05
N VAL A 123 -1.78 -15.85 0.99
CA VAL A 123 -1.31 -15.17 2.19
C VAL A 123 -2.42 -14.35 2.84
N VAL A 124 -2.53 -14.43 4.17
CA VAL A 124 -3.53 -13.71 4.95
C VAL A 124 -2.85 -12.89 6.05
N PRO A 125 -2.30 -11.71 5.72
CA PRO A 125 -1.68 -10.85 6.71
C PRO A 125 -2.75 -10.17 7.57
N LEU A 126 -2.82 -10.56 8.84
CA LEU A 126 -3.76 -10.03 9.81
C LEU A 126 -3.21 -8.78 10.48
N ASN A 127 -4.10 -7.87 10.83
CA ASN A 127 -3.75 -6.63 11.52
C ASN A 127 -3.09 -6.94 12.88
N SER A 128 -1.85 -6.47 13.06
CA SER A 128 -1.06 -6.70 14.27
C SER A 128 -1.57 -5.98 15.52
N TRP A 129 -2.59 -5.14 15.40
CA TRP A 129 -3.25 -4.49 16.54
C TRP A 129 -4.52 -5.22 16.99
N TRP A 130 -5.00 -6.19 16.22
CA TRP A 130 -6.19 -6.96 16.57
C TRP A 130 -6.04 -7.69 17.90
N GLN A 131 -7.17 -7.80 18.61
CA GLN A 131 -7.29 -8.56 19.83
C GLN A 131 -7.67 -10.02 19.54
N GLY A 132 -7.74 -10.85 20.56
CA GLY A 132 -7.94 -12.30 20.39
C GLY A 132 -9.17 -12.69 19.57
N ASP A 133 -10.30 -12.01 19.76
CA ASP A 133 -11.54 -12.31 19.01
C ASP A 133 -11.44 -11.92 17.52
N GLU A 134 -10.75 -10.81 17.22
CA GLU A 134 -10.51 -10.36 15.85
C GLU A 134 -9.51 -11.28 15.14
N LEU A 135 -8.44 -11.70 15.84
CA LEU A 135 -7.48 -12.68 15.32
C LEU A 135 -8.15 -14.03 15.04
N GLU A 136 -8.98 -14.54 15.97
CA GLU A 136 -9.77 -15.76 15.80
C GLU A 136 -10.69 -15.64 14.58
N TYR A 137 -11.38 -14.50 14.42
CA TYR A 137 -12.20 -14.24 13.26
C TYR A 137 -11.37 -14.30 11.96
N GLY A 138 -10.23 -13.62 11.89
CA GLY A 138 -9.39 -13.60 10.70
C GLY A 138 -8.87 -14.99 10.30
N ILE A 139 -8.42 -15.77 11.28
CA ILE A 139 -7.92 -17.15 11.09
C ILE A 139 -9.05 -18.08 10.63
N THR A 140 -10.20 -18.04 11.31
CA THR A 140 -11.34 -18.92 11.02
C THR A 140 -12.04 -18.56 9.73
N ASN A 141 -12.32 -17.27 9.50
CA ASN A 141 -12.99 -16.78 8.29
C ASN A 141 -12.18 -17.10 7.04
N SER A 142 -10.85 -16.89 7.09
CA SER A 142 -9.94 -17.23 5.99
C SER A 142 -9.74 -18.72 5.79
N GLU A 143 -10.12 -19.59 6.75
CA GLU A 143 -9.83 -21.03 6.75
C GLU A 143 -8.32 -21.32 6.72
N SER A 144 -7.55 -20.56 7.50
CA SER A 144 -6.10 -20.71 7.54
C SER A 144 -5.67 -22.04 8.14
N LYS A 145 -4.79 -22.76 7.46
CA LYS A 145 -4.19 -24.01 7.94
C LYS A 145 -3.08 -23.82 8.96
N VAL A 146 -2.36 -22.70 8.83
CA VAL A 146 -1.23 -22.34 9.69
C VAL A 146 -1.38 -20.88 10.09
N PHE A 147 -1.07 -20.57 11.33
CA PHE A 147 -0.96 -19.23 11.86
C PHE A 147 0.47 -18.96 12.33
N ILE A 148 1.10 -17.91 11.80
CA ILE A 148 2.47 -17.52 12.14
C ILE A 148 2.41 -16.17 12.85
N ALA A 149 2.91 -16.07 14.09
CA ALA A 149 2.78 -14.80 14.80
C ALA A 149 3.91 -14.59 15.81
N ASP A 150 4.13 -13.33 16.18
CA ASP A 150 5.00 -13.00 17.31
C ASP A 150 4.32 -13.31 18.65
N GLN A 151 5.12 -13.33 19.71
CA GLN A 151 4.68 -13.71 21.06
C GLN A 151 3.44 -12.92 21.50
N GLU A 152 3.42 -11.59 21.32
CA GLU A 152 2.31 -10.75 21.77
C GLU A 152 0.98 -11.12 21.09
N ARG A 153 1.01 -11.53 19.80
CA ARG A 153 -0.19 -11.92 19.06
C ARG A 153 -0.63 -13.33 19.42
N LEU A 154 0.29 -14.22 19.70
CA LEU A 154 -0.02 -15.55 20.23
C LEU A 154 -0.65 -15.47 21.62
N GLU A 155 -0.10 -14.64 22.51
CA GLU A 155 -0.68 -14.37 23.83
C GLU A 155 -2.11 -13.76 23.74
N ARG A 156 -2.34 -12.83 22.81
CA ARG A 156 -3.68 -12.27 22.56
C ARG A 156 -4.68 -13.30 22.04
N LEU A 157 -4.23 -14.23 21.18
CA LEU A 157 -5.06 -15.32 20.66
C LEU A 157 -5.38 -16.33 21.76
N GLY A 158 -4.43 -16.63 22.65
CA GLY A 158 -4.58 -17.59 23.75
C GLY A 158 -4.90 -19.00 23.23
N ASP A 159 -5.85 -19.67 23.89
CA ASP A 159 -6.26 -21.05 23.54
C ASP A 159 -7.17 -21.15 22.30
N LYS A 160 -7.50 -20.03 21.65
CA LYS A 160 -8.35 -19.99 20.46
C LYS A 160 -7.65 -20.63 19.26
N CYS A 161 -8.42 -21.14 18.31
CA CYS A 161 -7.93 -21.83 17.11
C CYS A 161 -6.93 -22.96 17.46
N SER A 162 -7.28 -23.82 18.42
CA SER A 162 -6.41 -24.92 18.88
C SER A 162 -6.17 -26.01 17.82
N ASP A 163 -6.99 -26.06 16.80
CA ASP A 163 -6.91 -26.96 15.64
C ASP A 163 -6.00 -26.42 14.52
N VAL A 164 -5.56 -25.16 14.61
CA VAL A 164 -4.66 -24.52 13.64
C VAL A 164 -3.22 -24.62 14.14
N ALA A 165 -2.32 -25.11 13.30
CA ALA A 165 -0.90 -25.15 13.62
C ALA A 165 -0.32 -23.74 13.82
N LYS A 166 0.49 -23.55 14.89
CA LYS A 166 1.05 -22.26 15.25
C LYS A 166 2.57 -22.25 15.14
N ILE A 167 3.12 -21.25 14.48
CA ILE A 167 4.56 -20.99 14.39
C ILE A 167 4.84 -19.66 15.10
N SER A 168 5.73 -19.68 16.10
CA SER A 168 6.10 -18.49 16.86
C SER A 168 7.30 -17.78 16.25
N VAL A 169 7.20 -16.45 16.16
CA VAL A 169 8.26 -15.56 15.67
C VAL A 169 8.78 -14.74 16.85
N ARG A 170 10.10 -14.76 17.06
CA ARG A 170 10.78 -13.95 18.10
C ARG A 170 10.18 -14.13 19.49
N SER A 171 9.74 -15.36 19.82
CA SER A 171 9.22 -15.69 21.14
C SER A 171 10.36 -16.10 22.06
N GLU A 172 10.41 -15.52 23.27
CA GLU A 172 11.40 -15.89 24.29
C GLU A 172 11.02 -17.19 25.00
N ASN A 173 9.73 -17.47 25.09
CA ASN A 173 9.18 -18.67 25.76
C ASN A 173 8.00 -19.22 24.94
N PRO A 174 8.25 -19.93 23.83
CA PRO A 174 7.17 -20.54 23.08
C PRO A 174 6.43 -21.55 23.96
N ASP A 175 5.09 -21.49 23.98
CA ASP A 175 4.28 -22.51 24.63
C ASP A 175 4.52 -23.86 23.95
N HIS A 176 4.30 -24.97 24.65
CA HIS A 176 4.54 -26.32 24.13
C HIS A 176 3.77 -26.70 22.86
N GLN A 177 2.79 -25.89 22.47
CA GLN A 177 2.00 -26.03 21.23
C GLN A 177 2.53 -25.22 20.05
N GLU A 178 3.57 -24.40 20.26
CA GLU A 178 4.14 -23.52 19.26
C GLU A 178 5.50 -24.05 18.81
N ILE A 179 5.80 -23.88 17.52
CA ILE A 179 7.09 -24.26 16.96
C ILE A 179 7.84 -22.98 16.61
N ASP A 180 9.07 -22.83 17.11
CA ASP A 180 9.90 -21.67 16.80
C ASP A 180 10.19 -21.56 15.30
N PHE A 181 10.06 -20.35 14.75
CA PHE A 181 10.21 -20.06 13.32
C PHE A 181 11.56 -20.51 12.78
N TYR A 182 12.66 -20.13 13.43
CA TYR A 182 14.01 -20.47 12.94
C TYR A 182 14.34 -21.92 13.12
N GLN A 183 13.84 -22.56 14.18
CA GLN A 183 13.98 -23.98 14.37
C GLN A 183 13.27 -24.78 13.28
N VAL A 184 12.06 -24.35 12.89
CA VAL A 184 11.24 -25.08 11.92
C VAL A 184 11.80 -25.02 10.50
N ILE A 185 12.50 -23.94 10.14
CA ILE A 185 13.09 -23.76 8.81
C ILE A 185 14.57 -24.20 8.72
N SER A 186 15.24 -24.50 9.83
CA SER A 186 16.70 -24.69 9.92
C SER A 186 17.26 -25.74 8.95
N ASP A 187 16.52 -26.84 8.74
CA ASP A 187 16.95 -27.99 7.93
C ASP A 187 16.37 -27.95 6.49
N ALA A 188 15.59 -26.92 6.15
CA ALA A 188 14.94 -26.82 4.86
C ALA A 188 15.88 -26.26 3.78
N ASN A 189 15.69 -26.69 2.53
CA ASN A 189 16.44 -26.20 1.40
C ASN A 189 16.17 -24.72 1.13
N SER A 190 17.22 -24.02 0.69
CA SER A 190 17.16 -22.60 0.27
C SER A 190 16.57 -22.37 -1.12
N GLU A 191 16.19 -23.43 -1.82
CA GLU A 191 15.43 -23.42 -3.08
C GLU A 191 14.16 -24.23 -2.90
N LEU A 192 13.10 -23.92 -3.63
CA LEU A 192 11.84 -24.66 -3.55
C LEU A 192 11.98 -26.09 -4.07
N ASN A 193 11.64 -27.07 -3.22
CA ASN A 193 11.71 -28.51 -3.57
C ASN A 193 10.59 -28.90 -4.54
N ASN A 194 9.39 -28.36 -4.34
CA ASN A 194 8.18 -28.72 -5.09
C ASN A 194 7.47 -27.45 -5.62
N PRO A 195 8.06 -26.73 -6.60
CA PRO A 195 7.42 -25.58 -7.16
C PRO A 195 6.17 -26.01 -7.96
N VAL A 196 5.05 -25.35 -7.65
CA VAL A 196 3.77 -25.54 -8.37
C VAL A 196 3.65 -24.55 -9.52
N GLU A 197 2.82 -24.85 -10.51
CA GLU A 197 2.44 -23.89 -11.55
C GLU A 197 1.58 -22.79 -10.94
N LEU A 198 1.94 -21.53 -11.21
CA LEU A 198 1.23 -20.33 -10.75
C LEU A 198 0.73 -19.55 -11.96
N LEU A 199 -0.56 -19.25 -11.97
CA LEU A 199 -1.22 -18.47 -13.01
C LEU A 199 -1.39 -17.00 -12.53
N PRO A 200 -1.41 -16.01 -13.44
CA PRO A 200 -1.60 -14.61 -13.09
C PRO A 200 -2.87 -14.34 -12.28
N GLU A 201 -3.94 -15.08 -12.56
CA GLU A 201 -5.26 -14.92 -11.93
C GLU A 201 -5.47 -15.83 -10.69
N ASP A 202 -4.47 -16.62 -10.29
CA ASP A 202 -4.55 -17.34 -9.02
C ASP A 202 -4.63 -16.35 -7.84
N ASP A 203 -5.44 -16.68 -6.83
CA ASP A 203 -5.52 -15.91 -5.60
C ASP A 203 -4.17 -15.92 -4.89
N ALA A 204 -3.66 -14.75 -4.54
CA ALA A 204 -2.37 -14.62 -3.89
C ALA A 204 -2.47 -14.06 -2.47
N SER A 205 -3.42 -13.16 -2.20
CA SER A 205 -3.60 -12.61 -0.86
C SER A 205 -5.07 -12.37 -0.50
N ILE A 206 -5.36 -12.41 0.81
CA ILE A 206 -6.59 -11.92 1.43
C ILE A 206 -6.19 -10.88 2.47
N MET A 207 -6.43 -9.60 2.18
CA MET A 207 -6.17 -8.51 3.12
C MET A 207 -7.49 -7.99 3.69
N TYR A 208 -7.59 -7.93 5.02
CA TYR A 208 -8.82 -7.49 5.68
C TYR A 208 -8.89 -5.98 5.82
N THR A 209 -10.05 -5.40 5.43
CA THR A 209 -10.36 -3.98 5.60
C THR A 209 -11.34 -3.78 6.74
N SER A 210 -11.28 -2.63 7.40
CA SER A 210 -12.28 -2.23 8.40
C SER A 210 -13.62 -1.99 7.69
N GLY A 211 -14.52 -2.96 7.76
CA GLY A 211 -15.87 -2.84 7.20
C GLY A 211 -16.76 -1.90 8.04
N SER A 212 -17.64 -1.15 7.36
CA SER A 212 -18.66 -0.32 8.01
C SER A 212 -19.77 -1.13 8.71
N THR A 213 -19.82 -2.46 8.51
CA THR A 213 -20.92 -3.34 8.91
C THR A 213 -20.59 -4.30 10.05
N GLY A 214 -19.52 -4.05 10.81
CA GLY A 214 -19.13 -4.80 12.01
C GLY A 214 -17.88 -5.64 11.85
N TYR A 215 -17.87 -6.67 10.99
CA TYR A 215 -16.68 -7.50 10.78
C TYR A 215 -15.87 -7.06 9.54
N PRO A 216 -14.52 -7.12 9.60
CA PRO A 216 -13.67 -6.81 8.46
C PRO A 216 -13.96 -7.70 7.24
N LYS A 217 -13.92 -7.10 6.04
CA LYS A 217 -14.06 -7.83 4.78
C LYS A 217 -12.68 -8.24 4.25
N GLY A 218 -12.52 -9.50 3.84
CA GLY A 218 -11.29 -10.01 3.23
C GLY A 218 -11.24 -9.69 1.74
N VAL A 219 -10.37 -8.79 1.33
CA VAL A 219 -10.14 -8.41 -0.06
C VAL A 219 -9.21 -9.41 -0.73
N VAL A 220 -9.69 -10.11 -1.76
CA VAL A 220 -8.91 -11.12 -2.49
C VAL A 220 -8.20 -10.47 -3.67
N ALA A 221 -6.87 -10.50 -3.66
CA ALA A 221 -6.04 -10.04 -4.76
C ALA A 221 -5.33 -11.21 -5.46
N THR A 222 -5.18 -11.12 -6.78
CA THR A 222 -4.48 -12.11 -7.61
C THR A 222 -3.01 -11.74 -7.77
N HIS A 223 -2.18 -12.68 -8.23
CA HIS A 223 -0.78 -12.39 -8.55
C HIS A 223 -0.65 -11.20 -9.50
N ARG A 224 -1.46 -11.16 -10.57
CA ARG A 224 -1.47 -10.07 -11.55
C ARG A 224 -1.79 -8.73 -10.91
N SER A 225 -2.89 -8.66 -10.15
CA SER A 225 -3.35 -7.38 -9.59
C SER A 225 -2.35 -6.80 -8.58
N ILE A 226 -1.63 -7.67 -7.86
CA ILE A 226 -0.58 -7.26 -6.92
C ILE A 226 0.66 -6.75 -7.68
N ILE A 227 1.15 -7.49 -8.69
CA ILE A 227 2.34 -7.12 -9.47
C ILE A 227 2.09 -5.84 -10.29
N PHE A 228 0.85 -5.61 -10.69
CA PHE A 228 0.46 -4.39 -11.41
C PHE A 228 0.82 -3.12 -10.61
N ALA A 229 0.69 -3.15 -9.29
CA ALA A 229 0.92 -2.00 -8.44
C ALA A 229 2.38 -1.50 -8.46
N PRO A 230 3.41 -2.30 -8.16
CA PRO A 230 4.80 -1.83 -8.26
C PRO A 230 5.19 -1.45 -9.70
N CYS A 231 4.69 -2.13 -10.74
CA CYS A 231 4.93 -1.73 -12.12
C CYS A 231 4.32 -0.36 -12.43
N TYR A 232 3.12 -0.06 -11.91
CA TYR A 232 2.48 1.24 -12.04
C TYR A 232 3.33 2.36 -11.40
N TRP A 233 3.83 2.17 -10.17
CA TRP A 233 4.67 3.18 -9.52
C TRP A 233 6.02 3.35 -10.20
N MET A 234 6.62 2.28 -10.74
CA MET A 234 7.82 2.40 -11.57
C MET A 234 7.54 3.23 -12.82
N THR A 235 6.42 2.99 -13.49
CA THR A 235 5.99 3.79 -14.65
C THR A 235 5.83 5.25 -14.28
N LEU A 236 5.12 5.55 -13.18
CA LEU A 236 4.92 6.92 -12.70
C LEU A 236 6.24 7.64 -12.41
N ASN A 237 7.18 6.96 -11.76
CA ASN A 237 8.52 7.52 -11.48
C ASN A 237 9.28 7.83 -12.77
N LEU A 238 9.26 6.90 -13.74
CA LEU A 238 9.92 7.12 -15.02
C LEU A 238 9.25 8.22 -15.85
N MET A 239 7.92 8.36 -15.79
CA MET A 239 7.22 9.49 -16.42
C MET A 239 7.68 10.83 -15.83
N GLY A 240 7.86 10.91 -14.51
CA GLY A 240 8.40 12.09 -13.84
C GLY A 240 9.81 12.44 -14.32
N LYS A 241 10.68 11.46 -14.43
CA LYS A 241 12.05 11.63 -14.94
C LYS A 241 12.10 12.04 -16.41
N GLU A 242 11.26 11.42 -17.24
CA GLU A 242 11.12 11.79 -18.65
C GLU A 242 10.65 13.24 -18.81
N ALA A 243 9.71 13.70 -17.97
CA ALA A 243 9.23 15.07 -17.96
C ALA A 243 10.29 16.07 -17.44
N ALA A 244 11.12 15.65 -16.49
CA ALA A 244 12.24 16.46 -16.00
C ALA A 244 13.45 16.49 -16.95
N GLU A 245 13.43 15.67 -18.03
CA GLU A 245 14.56 15.48 -18.95
C GLU A 245 15.83 14.94 -18.23
N GLU A 246 15.64 14.14 -17.16
CA GLU A 246 16.73 13.51 -16.43
C GLU A 246 17.41 12.44 -17.28
N LYS A 247 18.72 12.50 -17.38
CA LYS A 247 19.48 11.48 -18.08
C LYS A 247 19.75 10.27 -17.19
N PRO A 248 19.89 9.05 -17.78
CA PRO A 248 20.22 7.86 -17.00
C PRO A 248 21.45 7.99 -16.09
N GLU A 249 22.44 8.74 -16.51
CA GLU A 249 23.67 9.06 -15.76
C GLU A 249 23.43 9.93 -14.51
N ASP A 250 22.35 10.72 -14.51
CA ASP A 250 21.94 11.54 -13.37
C ASP A 250 21.20 10.70 -12.31
N LEU A 251 20.92 9.43 -12.59
CA LEU A 251 20.21 8.49 -11.72
C LEU A 251 21.14 7.72 -10.76
N GLY A 252 22.46 7.90 -10.90
CA GLY A 252 23.49 7.25 -10.08
C GLY A 252 23.62 7.90 -8.72
N ASN A 253 22.97 7.35 -7.69
CA ASN A 253 23.30 7.71 -6.31
C ASN A 253 24.61 7.05 -5.89
N ALA A 254 25.43 7.77 -5.12
CA ALA A 254 26.64 7.21 -4.49
C ALA A 254 26.31 6.05 -3.51
N HIS A 255 25.03 5.88 -3.17
CA HIS A 255 24.54 4.90 -2.21
C HIS A 255 23.37 4.11 -2.78
N GLN A 256 23.21 2.87 -2.31
CA GLN A 256 22.02 2.07 -2.59
C GLN A 256 20.77 2.83 -2.12
N HIS A 257 19.73 2.91 -2.98
CA HIS A 257 18.46 3.49 -2.57
C HIS A 257 17.89 2.76 -1.34
N ALA A 258 17.32 3.51 -0.42
CA ALA A 258 16.76 2.97 0.81
C ALA A 258 15.40 3.60 1.13
N THR A 259 14.51 2.83 1.71
CA THR A 259 13.20 3.30 2.19
C THR A 259 13.00 2.94 3.65
N LEU A 260 12.41 3.86 4.41
CA LEU A 260 12.02 3.62 5.78
C LEU A 260 10.61 3.02 5.81
N VAL A 261 10.44 1.90 6.52
CA VAL A 261 9.17 1.16 6.64
C VAL A 261 8.61 1.37 8.04
N SER A 262 7.80 2.40 8.23
CA SER A 262 7.11 2.73 9.49
C SER A 262 5.63 2.37 9.47
N VAL A 263 5.01 2.40 8.28
CA VAL A 263 3.62 1.96 8.11
C VAL A 263 3.53 0.42 8.21
N PRO A 264 2.43 -0.10 8.74
CA PRO A 264 2.30 -1.55 8.89
C PRO A 264 2.33 -2.29 7.56
N LEU A 265 3.10 -3.38 7.50
CA LEU A 265 3.21 -4.24 6.32
C LEU A 265 1.89 -4.98 5.98
N PHE A 266 0.99 -5.18 6.95
CA PHE A 266 -0.32 -5.80 6.70
C PHE A 266 -1.31 -4.89 5.94
N HIS A 267 -0.94 -3.63 5.66
CA HIS A 267 -1.65 -2.74 4.75
C HIS A 267 -0.98 -2.70 3.38
N VAL A 268 -1.78 -2.52 2.32
CA VAL A 268 -1.29 -2.41 0.94
C VAL A 268 -0.23 -1.30 0.76
N THR A 269 -0.27 -0.23 1.55
CA THR A 269 0.76 0.81 1.52
C THR A 269 2.12 0.24 1.95
N GLY A 270 2.19 -0.43 3.08
CA GLY A 270 3.44 -1.06 3.56
C GLY A 270 3.88 -2.21 2.67
N CYS A 271 2.95 -3.10 2.32
CA CYS A 271 3.26 -4.29 1.51
C CYS A 271 3.55 -3.95 0.05
N HIS A 272 2.62 -3.28 -0.65
CA HIS A 272 2.73 -3.13 -2.12
C HIS A 272 3.56 -1.90 -2.51
N ALA A 273 3.27 -0.73 -1.92
CA ALA A 273 3.94 0.51 -2.29
C ALA A 273 5.37 0.64 -1.73
N ILE A 274 5.71 -0.10 -0.68
CA ILE A 274 7.04 -0.04 -0.09
C ILE A 274 7.79 -1.35 -0.29
N PHE A 275 7.35 -2.47 0.31
CA PHE A 275 8.08 -3.72 0.27
C PHE A 275 8.18 -4.28 -1.15
N LEU A 276 7.04 -4.56 -1.82
CA LEU A 276 7.08 -5.16 -3.16
C LEU A 276 7.76 -4.24 -4.17
N LEU A 277 7.49 -2.94 -4.15
CA LEU A 277 8.17 -1.98 -5.04
C LEU A 277 9.68 -1.95 -4.83
N SER A 278 10.19 -2.30 -3.64
CA SER A 278 11.64 -2.29 -3.38
C SER A 278 12.39 -3.40 -4.13
N ILE A 279 11.72 -4.50 -4.45
CA ILE A 279 12.35 -5.69 -5.04
C ILE A 279 12.95 -5.41 -6.43
N PRO A 280 12.18 -4.97 -7.45
CA PRO A 280 12.73 -4.79 -8.79
C PRO A 280 13.75 -3.64 -8.90
N VAL A 281 13.70 -2.68 -7.97
CA VAL A 281 14.57 -1.49 -8.00
C VAL A 281 15.81 -1.61 -7.09
N GLY A 282 16.02 -2.76 -6.44
CA GLY A 282 17.17 -3.00 -5.57
C GLY A 282 17.23 -2.09 -4.33
N ARG A 283 16.08 -1.70 -3.81
CA ARG A 283 15.99 -0.76 -2.69
C ARG A 283 16.15 -1.49 -1.36
N LYS A 284 16.94 -0.93 -0.46
CA LYS A 284 17.07 -1.37 0.93
C LYS A 284 15.84 -0.94 1.74
N THR A 285 15.22 -1.86 2.47
CA THR A 285 14.07 -1.62 3.37
C THR A 285 14.54 -1.56 4.81
N VAL A 286 14.42 -0.40 5.44
CA VAL A 286 14.79 -0.16 6.84
C VAL A 286 13.53 -0.24 7.69
N LEU A 287 13.39 -1.29 8.49
CA LEU A 287 12.17 -1.56 9.25
C LEU A 287 12.17 -0.84 10.60
N MET A 288 11.03 -0.24 10.94
CA MET A 288 10.74 0.28 12.28
C MET A 288 9.70 -0.59 12.98
N TYR A 289 10.00 -0.99 14.22
CA TYR A 289 9.04 -1.71 15.09
C TYR A 289 7.84 -0.84 15.46
N LYS A 290 8.09 0.41 15.81
CA LYS A 290 7.10 1.40 16.23
C LYS A 290 7.52 2.78 15.70
N TRP A 291 6.56 3.56 15.28
CA TRP A 291 6.80 4.94 14.86
C TRP A 291 7.32 5.80 16.01
N ASP A 292 8.39 6.52 15.73
CA ASP A 292 8.98 7.59 16.54
C ASP A 292 9.74 8.52 15.58
N PRO A 293 9.41 9.81 15.52
CA PRO A 293 10.00 10.71 14.53
C PRO A 293 11.49 10.97 14.73
N ASP A 294 12.00 10.97 15.98
CA ASP A 294 13.43 11.12 16.24
C ASP A 294 14.21 9.87 15.81
N VAL A 295 13.71 8.69 16.14
CA VAL A 295 14.28 7.42 15.65
C VAL A 295 14.22 7.33 14.13
N ALA A 296 13.15 7.82 13.50
CA ALA A 296 13.04 7.86 12.04
C ALA A 296 14.16 8.72 11.41
N LEU A 297 14.40 9.91 11.95
CA LEU A 297 15.48 10.79 11.47
C LEU A 297 16.87 10.19 11.70
N ASP A 298 17.13 9.54 12.85
CA ASP A 298 18.38 8.83 13.13
C ASP A 298 18.62 7.67 12.14
N LEU A 299 17.55 6.95 11.77
CA LEU A 299 17.61 5.90 10.75
C LEU A 299 17.84 6.46 9.35
N ILE A 300 17.22 7.59 8.99
CA ILE A 300 17.43 8.27 7.71
C ILE A 300 18.89 8.66 7.56
N GLU A 301 19.48 9.28 8.58
CA GLU A 301 20.88 9.68 8.57
C GLU A 301 21.83 8.47 8.50
N ARG A 302 21.61 7.47 9.36
CA ARG A 302 22.48 6.29 9.50
C ARG A 302 22.45 5.39 8.26
N GLU A 303 21.25 5.10 7.76
CA GLU A 303 21.03 4.14 6.66
C GLU A 303 20.98 4.80 5.29
N LYS A 304 21.16 6.14 5.24
CA LYS A 304 21.12 6.92 4.00
C LYS A 304 19.80 6.72 3.24
N VAL A 305 18.69 6.82 3.97
CA VAL A 305 17.35 6.64 3.41
C VAL A 305 17.07 7.71 2.36
N THR A 306 16.55 7.29 1.20
CA THR A 306 16.25 8.16 0.06
C THR A 306 14.77 8.45 -0.07
N LEU A 307 13.91 7.56 0.42
CA LEU A 307 12.46 7.64 0.32
C LEU A 307 11.80 7.34 1.66
N PHE A 308 10.85 8.18 2.06
CA PHE A 308 9.91 7.88 3.12
C PHE A 308 8.48 7.90 2.57
N THR A 309 7.69 6.88 2.92
CA THR A 309 6.26 6.82 2.65
C THR A 309 5.53 6.50 3.94
N GLY A 310 4.63 7.40 4.37
CA GLY A 310 3.89 7.25 5.61
C GLY A 310 2.47 7.83 5.51
N VAL A 311 1.78 7.95 6.64
CA VAL A 311 0.58 8.77 6.72
C VAL A 311 0.98 10.25 6.90
N PRO A 312 0.13 11.22 6.51
CA PRO A 312 0.45 12.65 6.60
C PRO A 312 0.92 13.12 7.98
N THR A 313 0.36 12.56 9.06
CA THR A 313 0.77 12.85 10.45
C THR A 313 2.24 12.49 10.70
N MET A 314 2.71 11.34 10.21
CA MET A 314 4.13 10.94 10.34
C MET A 314 5.06 11.93 9.64
N SER A 315 4.69 12.38 8.44
CA SER A 315 5.47 13.38 7.70
C SER A 315 5.55 14.71 8.45
N TYR A 316 4.43 15.15 9.04
CA TYR A 316 4.36 16.35 9.85
C TYR A 316 5.25 16.25 11.10
N GLU A 317 5.12 15.17 11.87
CA GLU A 317 5.92 14.94 13.08
C GLU A 317 7.42 14.89 12.78
N MET A 318 7.81 14.30 11.64
CA MET A 318 9.21 14.24 11.20
C MET A 318 9.75 15.64 10.85
N VAL A 319 8.96 16.50 10.17
CA VAL A 319 9.33 17.91 9.93
C VAL A 319 9.52 18.65 11.24
N GLU A 320 8.63 18.48 12.20
CA GLU A 320 8.72 19.13 13.51
C GLU A 320 9.92 18.63 14.34
N ALA A 321 10.22 17.32 14.30
CA ALA A 321 11.40 16.76 14.95
C ALA A 321 12.69 17.28 14.32
N GLN A 322 12.74 17.38 12.98
CA GLN A 322 13.89 17.92 12.26
C GLN A 322 14.15 19.40 12.59
N LYS A 323 13.11 20.22 12.78
CA LYS A 323 13.24 21.61 13.23
C LYS A 323 13.86 21.71 14.63
N LYS A 324 13.48 20.81 15.54
CA LYS A 324 13.93 20.81 16.95
C LYS A 324 15.35 20.30 17.11
N ASN A 325 15.70 19.22 16.42
CA ASN A 325 16.98 18.53 16.52
C ASN A 325 17.40 18.04 15.12
N PRO A 326 18.08 18.89 14.32
CA PRO A 326 18.43 18.57 12.94
C PRO A 326 19.39 17.38 12.82
N ARG A 327 19.11 16.48 11.85
CA ARG A 327 19.98 15.39 11.39
C ARG A 327 20.38 15.64 9.95
N ASP A 328 21.40 14.93 9.48
CA ASP A 328 21.76 14.93 8.06
C ASP A 328 20.79 14.05 7.27
N ILE A 329 19.77 14.70 6.69
CA ILE A 329 18.77 14.07 5.82
C ILE A 329 19.02 14.37 4.33
N SER A 330 20.24 14.75 3.96
CA SER A 330 20.60 15.14 2.58
C SER A 330 20.39 14.04 1.54
N THR A 331 20.28 12.78 1.96
CA THR A 331 19.96 11.65 1.09
C THR A 331 18.46 11.48 0.83
N LEU A 332 17.58 12.08 1.65
CA LEU A 332 16.13 11.96 1.50
C LEU A 332 15.67 12.85 0.34
N THR A 333 15.18 12.22 -0.73
CA THR A 333 14.70 12.90 -1.95
C THR A 333 13.18 12.98 -2.01
N ASP A 334 12.48 12.04 -1.38
CA ASP A 334 11.03 11.89 -1.50
C ASP A 334 10.37 11.67 -0.13
N LEU A 335 9.31 12.45 0.12
CA LEU A 335 8.49 12.37 1.32
C LEU A 335 7.02 12.19 0.93
N ASN A 336 6.62 10.93 0.79
CA ASN A 336 5.31 10.56 0.29
C ASN A 336 4.31 10.29 1.41
N GLY A 337 3.03 10.49 1.10
CA GLY A 337 1.91 10.18 1.97
C GLY A 337 0.85 9.35 1.27
N GLY A 338 0.01 8.69 2.06
CA GLY A 338 -1.15 7.97 1.59
C GLY A 338 -2.03 7.51 2.74
N GLY A 339 -3.23 7.00 2.43
CA GLY A 339 -4.17 6.49 3.42
C GLY A 339 -4.96 7.55 4.21
N ALA A 340 -4.64 8.83 4.05
CA ALA A 340 -5.37 9.96 4.62
C ALA A 340 -5.16 11.22 3.78
N ALA A 341 -6.06 12.20 3.91
CA ALA A 341 -5.89 13.51 3.32
C ALA A 341 -4.73 14.28 3.99
N ARG A 342 -4.04 15.11 3.21
CA ARG A 342 -2.98 15.98 3.72
C ARG A 342 -3.41 17.45 3.58
N PRO A 343 -3.40 18.23 4.67
CA PRO A 343 -3.64 19.67 4.60
C PRO A 343 -2.64 20.37 3.67
N PRO A 344 -3.07 21.31 2.82
CA PRO A 344 -2.19 22.02 1.87
C PRO A 344 -1.02 22.75 2.54
N GLU A 345 -1.23 23.27 3.75
CA GLU A 345 -0.22 23.95 4.55
C GLU A 345 0.97 23.02 4.86
N GLN A 346 0.72 21.74 5.09
CA GLN A 346 1.81 20.77 5.31
C GLN A 346 2.69 20.59 4.07
N VAL A 347 2.12 20.66 2.85
CA VAL A 347 2.91 20.60 1.61
C VAL A 347 3.85 21.80 1.52
N LYS A 348 3.36 22.99 1.89
CA LYS A 348 4.15 24.21 1.93
C LYS A 348 5.24 24.15 2.99
N GLU A 349 4.91 23.74 4.21
CA GLU A 349 5.88 23.56 5.30
C GLU A 349 6.98 22.56 4.95
N MET A 350 6.64 21.45 4.28
CA MET A 350 7.63 20.49 3.79
C MET A 350 8.62 21.16 2.83
N LYS A 351 8.14 21.91 1.83
CA LYS A 351 9.01 22.62 0.87
C LYS A 351 9.86 23.71 1.53
N GLU A 352 9.36 24.39 2.54
CA GLU A 352 10.10 25.44 3.25
C GLU A 352 11.22 24.86 4.16
N ASN A 353 10.97 23.74 4.83
CA ASN A 353 11.87 23.16 5.83
C ASN A 353 12.73 22.00 5.31
N MET A 354 12.31 21.33 4.20
CA MET A 354 13.03 20.25 3.54
C MET A 354 13.12 20.55 2.03
N LYS A 355 13.88 21.59 1.66
CA LYS A 355 13.85 22.18 0.29
C LYS A 355 14.19 21.20 -0.82
N ASP A 356 15.06 20.23 -0.54
CA ASP A 356 15.54 19.25 -1.52
C ASP A 356 14.67 18.00 -1.57
N VAL A 357 13.59 17.96 -0.76
CA VAL A 357 12.68 16.82 -0.68
C VAL A 357 11.42 17.09 -1.51
N SER A 358 11.06 16.15 -2.36
CA SER A 358 9.83 16.17 -3.17
C SER A 358 8.66 15.62 -2.36
N PRO A 359 7.58 16.41 -2.16
CA PRO A 359 6.36 15.91 -1.53
C PRO A 359 5.56 15.04 -2.49
N GLY A 360 4.93 13.98 -1.97
CA GLY A 360 4.02 13.15 -2.74
C GLY A 360 2.79 12.74 -1.93
N LEU A 361 1.71 12.43 -2.64
CA LEU A 361 0.48 11.87 -2.10
C LEU A 361 -0.07 10.82 -3.05
N GLY A 362 -0.47 9.65 -2.51
CA GLY A 362 -1.17 8.61 -3.24
C GLY A 362 -2.56 8.36 -2.67
N TYR A 363 -3.52 8.18 -3.57
CA TYR A 363 -4.86 7.70 -3.24
C TYR A 363 -5.09 6.33 -3.86
N GLY A 364 -5.66 5.43 -3.08
CA GLY A 364 -6.03 4.07 -3.46
C GLY A 364 -6.57 3.30 -2.26
N LEU A 365 -7.16 2.16 -2.52
CA LEU A 365 -7.81 1.30 -1.54
C LEU A 365 -7.17 -0.09 -1.55
N THR A 366 -7.48 -0.91 -0.56
CA THR A 366 -7.06 -2.31 -0.56
C THR A 366 -7.59 -3.04 -1.79
N GLU A 367 -8.82 -2.74 -2.19
CA GLU A 367 -9.53 -3.26 -3.35
C GLU A 367 -8.87 -2.91 -4.70
N THR A 368 -8.00 -1.91 -4.72
CA THR A 368 -7.24 -1.49 -5.90
C THR A 368 -5.73 -1.66 -5.75
N ASN A 369 -5.28 -2.47 -4.76
CA ASN A 369 -3.86 -2.66 -4.43
C ASN A 369 -3.10 -1.34 -4.19
N ALA A 370 -3.76 -0.38 -3.50
CA ALA A 370 -3.29 0.97 -3.19
C ALA A 370 -3.17 1.92 -4.41
N LEU A 371 -3.84 1.60 -5.53
CA LEU A 371 -3.77 2.40 -6.75
C LEU A 371 -5.13 3.06 -7.07
N ALA A 372 -5.09 4.34 -7.41
CA ALA A 372 -6.10 5.07 -8.18
C ALA A 372 -5.49 6.33 -8.76
N ALA A 373 -4.99 7.24 -7.92
CA ALA A 373 -4.38 8.50 -8.36
C ALA A 373 -3.13 8.81 -7.53
N ASN A 374 -2.19 9.53 -8.14
CA ASN A 374 -0.94 9.93 -7.49
C ASN A 374 -0.59 11.37 -7.86
N ASN A 375 -0.12 12.14 -6.88
CA ASN A 375 0.40 13.49 -7.03
C ASN A 375 1.81 13.57 -6.45
N HIS A 376 2.74 14.23 -7.14
CA HIS A 376 4.14 14.22 -6.72
C HIS A 376 4.89 15.47 -7.20
N GLY A 377 5.90 15.89 -6.40
CA GLY A 377 6.84 16.92 -6.74
C GLY A 377 6.18 18.28 -7.00
N ASP A 378 6.64 18.97 -8.03
CA ASP A 378 6.15 20.32 -8.39
C ASP A 378 4.68 20.31 -8.83
N VAL A 379 4.19 19.22 -9.41
CA VAL A 379 2.76 19.05 -9.74
C VAL A 379 1.92 19.08 -8.46
N TYR A 380 2.38 18.38 -7.40
CA TYR A 380 1.68 18.38 -6.12
C TYR A 380 1.71 19.75 -5.44
N VAL A 381 2.83 20.46 -5.53
CA VAL A 381 2.92 21.85 -5.01
C VAL A 381 1.94 22.80 -5.73
N GLN A 382 1.70 22.59 -7.03
CA GLN A 382 0.76 23.40 -7.80
C GLN A 382 -0.70 23.02 -7.56
N LYS A 383 -0.99 21.74 -7.28
CA LYS A 383 -2.35 21.22 -7.02
C LYS A 383 -2.42 20.50 -5.65
N PRO A 384 -2.18 21.22 -4.53
CA PRO A 384 -1.98 20.59 -3.21
C PRO A 384 -3.25 19.95 -2.60
N LEU A 385 -4.43 20.30 -3.09
CA LEU A 385 -5.71 19.70 -2.68
C LEU A 385 -6.05 18.42 -3.46
N SER A 386 -5.35 18.16 -4.56
CA SER A 386 -5.62 17.00 -5.40
C SER A 386 -4.82 15.78 -4.92
N THR A 387 -5.44 14.61 -4.97
CA THR A 387 -4.76 13.32 -4.83
C THR A 387 -3.98 12.92 -6.08
N GLY A 388 -4.05 13.72 -7.16
CA GLY A 388 -3.31 13.53 -8.39
C GLY A 388 -4.15 12.94 -9.53
N PHE A 389 -3.46 12.27 -10.45
CA PHE A 389 -4.04 11.68 -11.64
C PHE A 389 -3.77 10.18 -11.72
N ALA A 390 -4.63 9.48 -12.48
CA ALA A 390 -4.38 8.11 -12.89
C ALA A 390 -3.48 8.09 -14.14
N ILE A 391 -2.56 7.10 -14.24
CA ILE A 391 -1.77 6.91 -15.47
C ILE A 391 -2.71 6.49 -16.60
N PRO A 392 -2.73 7.23 -17.74
CA PRO A 392 -3.60 6.92 -18.87
C PRO A 392 -3.48 5.46 -19.32
N LYS A 393 -4.57 4.86 -19.76
CA LYS A 393 -4.70 3.46 -20.20
C LYS A 393 -4.54 2.42 -19.08
N LEU A 394 -3.83 2.70 -17.98
CA LEU A 394 -3.59 1.74 -16.89
C LEU A 394 -4.74 1.73 -15.88
N ILE A 395 -5.25 2.90 -15.54
CA ILE A 395 -6.39 3.05 -14.63
C ILE A 395 -7.35 4.08 -15.23
N ASP A 396 -8.60 3.70 -15.33
CA ASP A 396 -9.71 4.59 -15.68
C ASP A 396 -10.39 5.07 -14.40
N LEU A 397 -10.71 6.36 -14.36
CA LEU A 397 -11.50 7.00 -13.30
C LEU A 397 -12.77 7.61 -13.90
N LYS A 398 -13.88 7.46 -13.20
CA LYS A 398 -15.11 8.22 -13.46
C LYS A 398 -15.79 8.60 -12.15
N ILE A 399 -16.57 9.67 -12.20
CA ILE A 399 -17.41 10.10 -11.09
C ILE A 399 -18.86 9.80 -11.46
N VAL A 400 -19.62 9.24 -10.53
CA VAL A 400 -21.02 8.87 -10.79
C VAL A 400 -21.95 9.44 -9.72
N ASP A 401 -23.19 9.71 -10.13
CA ASP A 401 -24.27 10.05 -9.20
C ASP A 401 -24.82 8.78 -8.48
N ASP A 402 -25.85 8.96 -7.65
CA ASP A 402 -26.49 7.85 -6.93
C ASP A 402 -27.20 6.86 -7.86
N ASP A 403 -27.61 7.29 -9.04
CA ASP A 403 -28.24 6.45 -10.07
C ASP A 403 -27.20 5.72 -10.95
N GLY A 404 -25.91 6.02 -10.78
CA GLY A 404 -24.78 5.43 -11.54
C GLY A 404 -24.47 6.15 -12.86
N ASN A 405 -25.08 7.31 -13.13
CA ASN A 405 -24.77 8.08 -14.33
C ASN A 405 -23.42 8.82 -14.15
N THR A 406 -22.62 8.83 -15.20
CA THR A 406 -21.33 9.55 -15.17
C THR A 406 -21.58 11.07 -15.15
N LEU A 407 -20.94 11.74 -14.19
CA LEU A 407 -20.98 13.18 -14.00
C LEU A 407 -19.92 13.90 -14.86
N ASN A 408 -20.11 15.21 -15.05
CA ASN A 408 -19.15 16.05 -15.77
C ASN A 408 -17.96 16.42 -14.86
N VAL A 409 -16.96 17.07 -15.45
CA VAL A 409 -15.84 17.64 -14.69
C VAL A 409 -16.33 18.67 -13.67
N ASN A 410 -15.68 18.70 -12.51
CA ASN A 410 -16.01 19.54 -11.35
C ASN A 410 -17.39 19.27 -10.70
N GLU A 411 -18.06 18.19 -11.04
CA GLU A 411 -19.26 17.72 -10.33
C GLU A 411 -18.87 16.64 -9.31
N ASP A 412 -19.38 16.76 -8.08
CA ASP A 412 -19.09 15.85 -6.98
C ASP A 412 -19.99 14.60 -7.05
N GLY A 413 -19.40 13.43 -6.93
CA GLY A 413 -20.09 12.15 -6.90
C GLY A 413 -19.18 11.02 -6.44
N GLU A 414 -19.66 9.78 -6.52
CA GLU A 414 -18.88 8.62 -6.09
C GLU A 414 -17.77 8.31 -7.10
N VAL A 415 -16.54 8.15 -6.58
CA VAL A 415 -15.37 7.79 -7.38
C VAL A 415 -15.43 6.33 -7.77
N CYS A 416 -15.41 6.04 -9.06
CA CYS A 416 -15.30 4.69 -9.59
C CYS A 416 -13.94 4.48 -10.27
N ILE A 417 -13.35 3.30 -10.02
CA ILE A 417 -11.99 2.95 -10.46
C ILE A 417 -12.07 1.67 -11.30
N ARG A 418 -11.35 1.63 -12.43
CA ARG A 418 -11.29 0.47 -13.30
C ARG A 418 -9.84 0.24 -13.77
N GLY A 419 -9.35 -0.98 -13.62
CA GLY A 419 -8.01 -1.36 -14.05
C GLY A 419 -7.67 -2.80 -13.67
N ALA A 420 -6.58 -3.34 -14.21
CA ALA A 420 -6.11 -4.68 -13.86
C ALA A 420 -5.61 -4.81 -12.41
N CYS A 421 -5.50 -3.69 -11.71
CA CYS A 421 -5.18 -3.62 -10.27
C CYS A 421 -6.37 -3.94 -9.36
N THR A 422 -7.61 -3.96 -9.86
CA THR A 422 -8.78 -4.18 -8.99
C THR A 422 -8.80 -5.60 -8.42
N PHE A 423 -9.32 -5.73 -7.22
CA PHE A 423 -9.47 -7.01 -6.52
C PHE A 423 -10.39 -7.98 -7.26
N ARG A 424 -10.30 -9.28 -6.89
CA ARG A 424 -11.16 -10.30 -7.51
C ARG A 424 -12.56 -10.33 -6.88
N CYS A 425 -12.61 -10.32 -5.56
CA CYS A 425 -13.88 -10.33 -4.79
C CYS A 425 -13.60 -10.08 -3.30
N TYR A 426 -14.63 -9.89 -2.51
CA TYR A 426 -14.57 -10.09 -1.07
C TYR A 426 -14.69 -11.58 -0.75
N TRP A 427 -13.77 -12.08 0.08
CA TRP A 427 -13.70 -13.49 0.47
C TRP A 427 -15.01 -13.94 1.13
N LYS A 428 -15.65 -14.99 0.56
CA LYS A 428 -16.93 -15.55 1.01
C LYS A 428 -18.07 -14.52 1.13
N ASN A 429 -18.02 -13.43 0.38
CA ASN A 429 -19.04 -12.39 0.42
C ASN A 429 -19.34 -11.86 -0.99
N GLN A 430 -20.05 -12.68 -1.78
CA GLN A 430 -20.41 -12.34 -3.15
C GLN A 430 -21.38 -11.15 -3.21
N GLU A 431 -22.33 -11.06 -2.27
CA GLU A 431 -23.29 -9.96 -2.19
C GLU A 431 -22.55 -8.60 -2.06
N ALA A 432 -21.63 -8.49 -1.09
CA ALA A 432 -20.83 -7.27 -0.95
C ALA A 432 -19.91 -7.00 -2.15
N THR A 433 -19.50 -8.04 -2.88
CA THR A 433 -18.72 -7.89 -4.12
C THR A 433 -19.57 -7.28 -5.22
N ASP A 434 -20.77 -7.81 -5.44
CA ASP A 434 -21.71 -7.37 -6.47
C ASP A 434 -22.24 -5.95 -6.22
N GLU A 435 -22.26 -5.50 -4.95
CA GLU A 435 -22.60 -4.12 -4.58
C GLU A 435 -21.60 -3.08 -5.09
N VAL A 436 -20.32 -3.45 -5.18
CA VAL A 436 -19.23 -2.49 -5.44
C VAL A 436 -18.45 -2.74 -6.74
N LEU A 437 -18.52 -3.93 -7.31
CA LEU A 437 -17.80 -4.32 -8.53
C LEU A 437 -18.77 -4.79 -9.59
N ASP A 438 -18.94 -3.99 -10.64
CA ASP A 438 -19.88 -4.29 -11.73
C ASP A 438 -19.27 -5.24 -12.78
N SER A 439 -20.12 -5.68 -13.72
CA SER A 439 -19.73 -6.61 -14.81
C SER A 439 -18.76 -6.00 -15.83
N GLU A 440 -18.65 -4.67 -15.89
CA GLU A 440 -17.70 -3.96 -16.75
C GLU A 440 -16.34 -3.73 -16.06
N GLY A 441 -16.21 -4.17 -14.81
CA GLY A 441 -15.00 -4.07 -14.00
C GLY A 441 -14.80 -2.73 -13.30
N TRP A 442 -15.85 -1.91 -13.17
CA TRP A 442 -15.84 -0.70 -12.38
C TRP A 442 -16.04 -1.02 -10.90
N PHE A 443 -15.11 -0.59 -10.09
CA PHE A 443 -15.17 -0.65 -8.64
C PHE A 443 -15.64 0.69 -8.07
N ARG A 444 -16.71 0.67 -7.29
CA ARG A 444 -17.25 1.81 -6.55
C ARG A 444 -16.52 1.95 -5.22
N SER A 445 -15.78 3.03 -5.06
CA SER A 445 -14.87 3.20 -3.91
C SER A 445 -15.58 3.49 -2.59
N GLY A 446 -16.78 4.05 -2.64
CA GLY A 446 -17.47 4.63 -1.48
C GLY A 446 -16.88 5.97 -1.05
N ASP A 447 -15.97 6.55 -1.82
CA ASP A 447 -15.42 7.89 -1.60
C ASP A 447 -16.08 8.88 -2.57
N ILE A 448 -16.37 10.08 -2.10
CA ILE A 448 -16.94 11.17 -2.89
C ILE A 448 -15.82 12.09 -3.35
N GLY A 449 -15.86 12.49 -4.60
CA GLY A 449 -14.87 13.36 -5.20
C GLY A 449 -15.27 13.90 -6.55
N CYS A 450 -14.40 14.66 -7.18
CA CYS A 450 -14.56 15.17 -8.55
C CYS A 450 -13.25 15.08 -9.33
N LEU A 451 -13.38 15.13 -10.67
CA LEU A 451 -12.25 15.29 -11.59
C LEU A 451 -12.26 16.71 -12.13
N ASP A 452 -11.10 17.36 -12.17
CA ASP A 452 -10.97 18.64 -12.88
C ASP A 452 -10.77 18.46 -14.40
N GLU A 453 -10.68 19.58 -15.14
CA GLU A 453 -10.51 19.60 -16.59
C GLU A 453 -9.21 18.94 -17.06
N ASP A 454 -8.19 18.90 -16.21
CA ASP A 454 -6.91 18.23 -16.46
C ASP A 454 -6.93 16.75 -16.04
N GLY A 455 -8.04 16.25 -15.49
CA GLY A 455 -8.21 14.87 -15.02
C GLY A 455 -7.53 14.59 -13.68
N PHE A 456 -7.32 15.60 -12.85
CA PHE A 456 -6.87 15.43 -11.47
C PHE A 456 -8.06 15.11 -10.56
N LEU A 457 -7.86 14.13 -9.69
CA LEU A 457 -8.85 13.68 -8.72
C LEU A 457 -8.75 14.48 -7.42
N TYR A 458 -9.90 14.94 -6.94
CA TYR A 458 -10.05 15.59 -5.64
C TYR A 458 -11.00 14.77 -4.80
N ILE A 459 -10.52 14.17 -3.70
CA ILE A 459 -11.36 13.46 -2.74
C ILE A 459 -11.94 14.49 -1.77
N LYS A 460 -13.25 14.44 -1.59
CA LYS A 460 -14.00 15.34 -0.70
C LYS A 460 -14.25 14.71 0.64
N ASP A 461 -14.77 13.48 0.65
CA ASP A 461 -15.08 12.72 1.87
C ASP A 461 -15.41 11.27 1.55
N ARG A 462 -15.67 10.48 2.58
CA ARG A 462 -16.34 9.19 2.43
C ARG A 462 -17.84 9.37 2.32
N LYS A 463 -18.49 8.62 1.42
CA LYS A 463 -19.95 8.67 1.23
C LYS A 463 -20.75 8.50 2.53
N LYS A 464 -20.26 7.63 3.42
CA LYS A 464 -20.87 7.35 4.73
C LYS A 464 -20.57 8.39 5.82
N ASP A 465 -19.55 9.22 5.62
CA ASP A 465 -19.07 10.20 6.61
C ASP A 465 -19.56 11.64 6.26
N ILE A 466 -20.18 11.82 5.08
CA ILE A 466 -20.85 13.07 4.71
C ILE A 466 -22.00 13.34 5.69
N VAL A 467 -22.00 14.53 6.27
CA VAL A 467 -23.07 14.97 7.17
C VAL A 467 -24.21 15.61 6.39
N ILE A 468 -25.41 15.02 6.47
CA ILE A 468 -26.61 15.51 5.77
C ILE A 468 -27.37 16.45 6.71
N ARG A 469 -27.10 17.76 6.61
CA ARG A 469 -27.70 18.78 7.47
C ARG A 469 -28.80 19.55 6.75
N GLY A 470 -30.06 19.22 7.07
CA GLY A 470 -31.21 19.90 6.48
C GLY A 470 -31.34 19.75 4.96
N GLY A 471 -30.80 18.67 4.39
CA GLY A 471 -30.75 18.39 2.96
C GLY A 471 -29.48 18.89 2.26
N GLU A 472 -28.56 19.54 3.00
CA GLU A 472 -27.26 19.94 2.48
C GLU A 472 -26.19 18.91 2.87
N ASN A 473 -25.39 18.46 1.90
CA ASN A 473 -24.26 17.56 2.09
C ASN A 473 -23.03 18.37 2.51
N ILE A 474 -22.48 18.06 3.68
CA ILE A 474 -21.30 18.73 4.23
C ILE A 474 -20.17 17.69 4.32
N ALA A 475 -19.08 17.94 3.59
CA ALA A 475 -17.88 17.13 3.65
C ALA A 475 -17.11 17.44 4.96
N CYS A 476 -16.92 16.42 5.80
CA CYS A 476 -16.21 16.58 7.07
C CYS A 476 -14.75 17.00 6.86
N LEU A 477 -14.08 16.44 5.85
CA LEU A 477 -12.69 16.77 5.51
C LEU A 477 -12.50 18.24 5.11
N GLU A 478 -13.48 18.87 4.46
CA GLU A 478 -13.43 20.30 4.10
C GLU A 478 -13.48 21.18 5.35
N VAL A 479 -14.34 20.81 6.30
CA VAL A 479 -14.46 21.52 7.59
C VAL A 479 -13.21 21.31 8.45
N GLU A 480 -12.65 20.09 8.49
CA GLU A 480 -11.38 19.78 9.16
C GLU A 480 -10.22 20.61 8.59
N ALA A 481 -10.13 20.71 7.27
CA ALA A 481 -9.12 21.54 6.60
C ALA A 481 -9.23 23.00 7.03
N ALA A 482 -10.44 23.57 7.03
CA ALA A 482 -10.67 24.96 7.46
C ALA A 482 -10.33 25.18 8.95
N ILE A 483 -10.64 24.22 9.83
CA ILE A 483 -10.30 24.31 11.26
C ILE A 483 -8.78 24.23 11.47
N THR A 484 -8.07 23.40 10.74
CA THR A 484 -6.62 23.21 10.86
C THR A 484 -5.79 24.39 10.33
N GLU A 485 -6.38 25.32 9.57
CA GLU A 485 -5.75 26.61 9.23
C GLU A 485 -5.46 27.47 10.48
N HIS A 486 -6.17 27.24 11.59
CA HIS A 486 -5.93 28.00 12.80
C HIS A 486 -4.61 27.58 13.48
N PRO A 487 -3.68 28.53 13.77
CA PRO A 487 -2.32 28.20 14.22
C PRO A 487 -2.23 27.45 15.55
N ALA A 488 -3.28 27.47 16.38
CA ALA A 488 -3.33 26.73 17.65
C ALA A 488 -3.90 25.31 17.48
N VAL A 489 -4.38 24.92 16.30
CA VAL A 489 -4.94 23.60 16.04
C VAL A 489 -3.86 22.70 15.51
N LEU A 490 -3.70 21.53 16.11
CA LEU A 490 -2.83 20.46 15.64
C LEU A 490 -3.59 19.52 14.70
N GLU A 491 -4.78 19.10 15.14
CA GLU A 491 -5.63 18.13 14.44
C GLU A 491 -7.10 18.43 14.75
N ALA A 492 -7.97 18.19 13.78
CA ALA A 492 -9.43 18.28 13.96
C ALA A 492 -10.06 17.01 13.39
N SER A 493 -11.11 16.51 14.05
CA SER A 493 -11.97 15.45 13.54
C SER A 493 -13.41 15.95 13.58
N VAL A 494 -14.06 15.96 12.41
CA VAL A 494 -15.45 16.44 12.21
C VAL A 494 -16.34 15.24 11.93
N PHE A 495 -17.53 15.23 12.49
CA PHE A 495 -18.50 14.14 12.33
C PHE A 495 -19.93 14.63 12.52
N GLY A 496 -20.89 13.85 11.99
CA GLY A 496 -22.30 14.08 12.18
C GLY A 496 -22.80 13.60 13.55
N VAL A 497 -23.66 14.40 14.17
CA VAL A 497 -24.46 13.95 15.32
C VAL A 497 -25.93 14.16 15.04
N PRO A 498 -26.84 13.29 15.53
CA PRO A 498 -28.27 13.43 15.28
C PRO A 498 -28.82 14.79 15.74
N ASP A 499 -29.71 15.38 14.92
CA ASP A 499 -30.44 16.61 15.23
C ASP A 499 -31.91 16.46 14.84
N GLU A 500 -32.83 16.72 15.77
CA GLU A 500 -34.28 16.51 15.58
C GLU A 500 -34.85 17.35 14.44
N ARG A 501 -34.28 18.52 14.14
CA ARG A 501 -34.80 19.44 13.11
C ARG A 501 -34.09 19.28 11.77
N LEU A 502 -32.80 19.02 11.77
CA LEU A 502 -31.95 19.06 10.58
C LEU A 502 -31.52 17.67 10.10
N GLY A 503 -31.92 16.59 10.82
CA GLY A 503 -31.44 15.24 10.62
C GLY A 503 -30.09 15.04 11.29
N GLU A 504 -29.10 15.79 10.86
CA GLU A 504 -27.77 15.82 11.45
C GLU A 504 -27.25 17.25 11.67
N LYS A 505 -26.27 17.39 12.53
CA LYS A 505 -25.45 18.60 12.68
C LYS A 505 -23.99 18.22 12.88
N LEU A 506 -23.10 19.11 12.48
CA LEU A 506 -21.67 18.95 12.67
C LEU A 506 -21.28 19.01 14.15
N ALA A 507 -20.40 18.12 14.54
CA ALA A 507 -19.62 18.19 15.77
C ALA A 507 -18.13 18.06 15.41
N THR A 508 -17.26 18.62 16.24
CA THR A 508 -15.81 18.50 16.03
C THR A 508 -15.08 18.24 17.34
N MET A 509 -14.05 17.41 17.27
CA MET A 509 -13.01 17.31 18.29
C MET A 509 -11.75 17.97 17.75
N VAL A 510 -11.08 18.76 18.60
CA VAL A 510 -9.88 19.51 18.22
C VAL A 510 -8.75 19.18 19.19
N ALA A 511 -7.60 18.79 18.66
CA ALA A 511 -6.35 18.73 19.39
C ALA A 511 -5.57 20.04 19.19
N CYS A 512 -5.13 20.66 20.28
CA CYS A 512 -4.35 21.89 20.24
C CYS A 512 -2.85 21.59 20.26
N ARG A 513 -2.06 22.51 19.68
CA ARG A 513 -0.58 22.48 19.69
C ARG A 513 0.00 22.76 21.06
#